data_294bd27ab94e7fb622fb4040a2d88278
#
_entry.id   294bd27ab94e7fb622fb4040a2d88278
#
_cell.length_a   1.000
_cell.length_b   1.000
_cell.length_c   1.000
_cell.angle_alpha   90.00
_cell.angle_beta   90.00
_cell.angle_gamma   90.00
#
_symmetry.space_group_name_H-M   'P 1'
#
loop_
_entity.id
_entity.type
_entity.pdbx_description
1 polymer ?
#
loop_
_entity_poly.entity_id
_entity_poly.type
_entity_poly.pdbx_seq_one_letter_code
_entity_poly.pdbx_strand_id
1 'polypeptide(L)'
;MPRAATTTDAFNAIAEPRRRQIVEILAGGSEHAVGDLVERLRLPQPVVSKHLGVLRKVGIVAATKNGQQRLYRLEPEKLKPVHDWVKTFEKFWSHKLERIKERAERMAAERRLQKPEPPPHETDT
;
A
#
# COMPACT_ATOMS: atom_id res chain seq x y z
N MET A 1 8.08 28.23 -20.78
CA MET A 1 8.61 27.51 -19.63
C MET A 1 8.39 26.01 -19.81
N PRO A 2 9.44 25.23 -19.78
CA PRO A 2 9.25 23.79 -19.81
C PRO A 2 8.51 23.38 -18.55
N ARG A 3 7.42 22.70 -18.71
CA ARG A 3 6.73 22.08 -17.57
C ARG A 3 7.65 21.01 -16.99
N ALA A 4 7.89 21.06 -15.71
CA ALA A 4 8.52 19.95 -15.03
C ALA A 4 7.77 18.68 -15.44
N ALA A 5 8.51 17.69 -15.86
CA ALA A 5 7.92 16.42 -16.27
C ALA A 5 7.41 15.70 -15.01
N THR A 6 6.20 16.07 -14.57
CA THR A 6 5.56 15.53 -13.37
C THR A 6 5.37 14.03 -13.43
N THR A 7 5.37 13.46 -14.65
CA THR A 7 5.20 12.02 -14.86
C THR A 7 6.46 11.21 -14.60
N THR A 8 7.58 11.85 -14.28
CA THR A 8 8.86 11.16 -14.10
C THR A 8 9.25 10.96 -12.63
N ASP A 9 8.46 11.48 -11.69
CA ASP A 9 8.79 11.35 -10.29
C ASP A 9 7.89 10.33 -9.57
N ALA A 10 8.37 9.89 -8.40
CA ALA A 10 7.66 8.89 -7.62
C ALA A 10 6.30 9.40 -7.12
N PHE A 11 6.19 10.67 -6.79
CA PHE A 11 4.93 11.26 -6.29
C PHE A 11 3.84 11.20 -7.35
N ASN A 12 4.18 11.59 -8.56
CA ASN A 12 3.22 11.54 -9.66
C ASN A 12 2.81 10.12 -9.98
N ALA A 13 3.79 9.20 -9.99
CA ALA A 13 3.52 7.79 -10.28
C ALA A 13 2.51 7.18 -9.32
N ILE A 14 2.58 7.51 -8.02
CA ILE A 14 1.67 6.96 -7.02
C ILE A 14 0.42 7.83 -6.79
N ALA A 15 0.30 8.95 -7.49
CA ALA A 15 -0.88 9.82 -7.37
C ALA A 15 -2.14 9.14 -7.90
N GLU A 16 -2.00 8.24 -8.85
CA GLU A 16 -3.13 7.52 -9.44
C GLU A 16 -3.42 6.25 -8.63
N PRO A 17 -4.68 6.03 -8.18
CA PRO A 17 -5.01 4.91 -7.27
C PRO A 17 -4.69 3.52 -7.82
N ARG A 18 -4.85 3.30 -9.11
CA ARG A 18 -4.57 1.99 -9.72
C ARG A 18 -3.09 1.66 -9.68
N ARG A 19 -2.25 2.67 -9.85
CA ARG A 19 -0.80 2.48 -9.73
C ARG A 19 -0.40 2.17 -8.29
N ARG A 20 -1.05 2.79 -7.30
CA ARG A 20 -0.82 2.42 -5.90
C ARG A 20 -1.21 0.99 -5.61
N GLN A 21 -2.32 0.53 -6.19
CA GLN A 21 -2.74 -0.87 -6.04
C GLN A 21 -1.70 -1.85 -6.60
N ILE A 22 -1.12 -1.52 -7.74
CA ILE A 22 -0.04 -2.33 -8.32
C ILE A 22 1.15 -2.39 -7.37
N VAL A 23 1.57 -1.23 -6.86
CA VAL A 23 2.69 -1.15 -5.90
C VAL A 23 2.39 -2.00 -4.65
N GLU A 24 1.19 -1.94 -4.13
CA GLU A 24 0.77 -2.72 -2.97
C GLU A 24 0.82 -4.23 -3.23
N ILE A 25 0.37 -4.66 -4.40
CA ILE A 25 0.45 -6.08 -4.79
C ILE A 25 1.91 -6.53 -4.86
N LEU A 26 2.77 -5.72 -5.47
CA LEU A 26 4.19 -6.03 -5.63
C LEU A 26 4.97 -5.89 -4.32
N ALA A 27 4.43 -5.18 -3.34
CA ALA A 27 5.09 -4.98 -2.04
C ALA A 27 5.24 -6.28 -1.25
N GLY A 28 4.53 -7.33 -1.62
CA GLY A 28 4.69 -8.65 -1.02
C GLY A 28 6.02 -9.34 -1.34
N GLY A 29 6.85 -8.73 -2.18
CA GLY A 29 8.18 -9.25 -2.51
C GLY A 29 8.21 -10.27 -3.64
N SER A 30 7.06 -10.64 -4.17
CA SER A 30 6.94 -11.59 -5.27
C SER A 30 6.97 -10.88 -6.62
N GLU A 31 7.46 -11.57 -7.63
CA GLU A 31 7.35 -11.13 -9.00
C GLU A 31 5.98 -11.56 -9.56
N HIS A 32 5.39 -10.69 -10.37
CA HIS A 32 4.07 -10.96 -10.96
C HIS A 32 4.10 -10.70 -12.47
N ALA A 33 3.49 -11.61 -13.23
CA ALA A 33 3.25 -11.39 -14.65
C ALA A 33 2.08 -10.42 -14.83
N VAL A 34 2.02 -9.76 -15.99
CA VAL A 34 0.93 -8.82 -16.28
C VAL A 34 -0.45 -9.47 -16.17
N GLY A 35 -0.58 -10.74 -16.58
CA GLY A 35 -1.84 -11.47 -16.48
C GLY A 35 -2.35 -11.61 -15.05
N ASP A 36 -1.45 -11.83 -14.11
CA ASP A 36 -1.81 -11.92 -12.70
C ASP A 36 -2.32 -10.58 -12.17
N LEU A 37 -1.67 -9.49 -12.57
CA LEU A 37 -2.12 -8.16 -12.19
C LEU A 37 -3.48 -7.81 -12.80
N VAL A 38 -3.70 -8.22 -14.05
CA VAL A 38 -4.99 -8.05 -14.73
C VAL A 38 -6.11 -8.72 -13.93
N GLU A 39 -5.89 -9.95 -13.51
CA GLU A 39 -6.88 -10.69 -12.72
C GLU A 39 -7.15 -10.05 -11.37
N ARG A 40 -6.10 -9.66 -10.66
CA ARG A 40 -6.22 -9.08 -9.33
C ARG A 40 -6.88 -7.70 -9.35
N LEU A 41 -6.56 -6.89 -10.36
CA LEU A 41 -7.09 -5.54 -10.49
C LEU A 41 -8.43 -5.50 -11.20
N ARG A 42 -8.79 -6.55 -11.92
CA ARG A 42 -9.99 -6.62 -12.76
C ARG A 42 -10.03 -5.47 -13.76
N LEU A 43 -8.91 -5.23 -14.41
CA LEU A 43 -8.74 -4.21 -15.42
C LEU A 43 -8.29 -4.82 -16.72
N PRO A 44 -8.63 -4.21 -17.86
CA PRO A 44 -8.11 -4.68 -19.15
C PRO A 44 -6.59 -4.62 -19.20
N GLN A 45 -5.98 -5.56 -19.88
CA GLN A 45 -4.52 -5.63 -20.01
C GLN A 45 -3.89 -4.33 -20.52
N PRO A 46 -4.44 -3.65 -21.55
CA PRO A 46 -3.84 -2.38 -22.00
C PRO A 46 -3.77 -1.32 -20.92
N VAL A 47 -4.77 -1.29 -20.03
CA VAL A 47 -4.80 -0.33 -18.90
C VAL A 47 -3.71 -0.68 -17.90
N VAL A 48 -3.59 -1.95 -17.53
CA VAL A 48 -2.54 -2.41 -16.60
C VAL A 48 -1.16 -2.16 -17.18
N SER A 49 -0.96 -2.48 -18.45
CA SER A 49 0.32 -2.27 -19.15
C SER A 49 0.71 -0.80 -19.17
N LYS A 50 -0.25 0.09 -19.37
CA LYS A 50 -0.01 1.54 -19.34
C LYS A 50 0.46 2.00 -17.96
N HIS A 51 -0.21 1.54 -16.91
CA HIS A 51 0.19 1.87 -15.54
C HIS A 51 1.57 1.32 -15.19
N LEU A 52 1.86 0.09 -15.59
CA LEU A 52 3.17 -0.52 -15.41
C LEU A 52 4.25 0.27 -16.16
N GLY A 53 3.93 0.78 -17.35
CA GLY A 53 4.84 1.60 -18.12
C GLY A 53 5.24 2.89 -17.39
N VAL A 54 4.28 3.55 -16.76
CA VAL A 54 4.54 4.75 -15.96
C VAL A 54 5.42 4.41 -14.76
N LEU A 55 5.10 3.33 -14.03
CA LEU A 55 5.86 2.90 -12.85
C LEU A 55 7.29 2.48 -13.21
N ARG A 56 7.47 1.83 -14.37
CA ARG A 56 8.79 1.46 -14.84
C ARG A 56 9.63 2.67 -15.24
N LYS A 57 9.00 3.66 -15.84
CA LYS A 57 9.69 4.88 -16.28
C LYS A 57 10.34 5.62 -15.12
N VAL A 58 9.68 5.64 -13.96
CA VAL A 58 10.25 6.25 -12.76
C VAL A 58 11.10 5.29 -11.94
N GLY A 59 11.14 4.03 -12.31
CA GLY A 59 11.97 3.02 -11.67
C GLY A 59 11.38 2.35 -10.44
N ILE A 60 10.12 2.66 -10.08
CA ILE A 60 9.44 2.04 -8.93
C ILE A 60 9.21 0.55 -9.18
N VAL A 61 8.99 0.19 -10.43
CA VAL A 61 8.80 -1.18 -10.87
C VAL A 61 9.86 -1.51 -11.90
N ALA A 62 10.43 -2.70 -11.80
CA ALA A 62 11.34 -3.26 -12.79
C ALA A 62 10.70 -4.52 -13.39
N ALA A 63 11.14 -4.86 -14.58
CA ALA A 63 10.66 -6.05 -15.26
C ALA A 63 11.83 -6.92 -15.67
N THR A 64 11.68 -8.23 -15.50
CA THR A 64 12.63 -9.22 -15.95
C THR A 64 11.91 -10.13 -16.94
N LYS A 65 12.57 -10.39 -18.05
CA LYS A 65 12.02 -11.31 -19.04
C LYS A 65 12.34 -12.74 -18.62
N ASN A 66 11.31 -13.57 -18.53
CA ASN A 66 11.43 -14.98 -18.23
C ASN A 66 10.72 -15.76 -19.34
N GLY A 67 11.48 -16.22 -20.34
CA GLY A 67 10.91 -16.81 -21.53
C GLY A 67 10.12 -15.76 -22.32
N GLN A 68 8.83 -16.01 -22.57
CA GLN A 68 7.95 -15.07 -23.25
C GLN A 68 7.17 -14.17 -22.27
N GLN A 69 7.34 -14.40 -20.97
CA GLN A 69 6.69 -13.59 -19.95
C GLN A 69 7.63 -12.51 -19.43
N ARG A 70 7.05 -11.38 -19.07
CA ARG A 70 7.71 -10.37 -18.25
C ARG A 70 7.20 -10.50 -16.84
N LEU A 71 8.12 -10.57 -15.90
CA LEU A 71 7.81 -10.58 -14.48
C LEU A 71 8.15 -9.21 -13.91
N TYR A 72 7.19 -8.62 -13.22
CA TYR A 72 7.31 -7.29 -12.63
C TYR A 72 7.57 -7.41 -11.15
N ARG A 73 8.48 -6.58 -10.65
CA ARG A 73 8.83 -6.53 -9.23
C ARG A 73 8.92 -5.10 -8.76
N LEU A 74 8.75 -4.90 -7.47
CA LEU A 74 8.89 -3.59 -6.84
C LEU A 74 10.37 -3.30 -6.59
N GLU A 75 10.76 -2.05 -6.84
CA GLU A 75 12.03 -1.48 -6.43
C GLU A 75 11.75 -0.46 -5.31
N PRO A 76 11.68 -0.91 -4.05
CA PRO A 76 11.16 -0.05 -2.97
C PRO A 76 12.01 1.17 -2.67
N GLU A 77 13.30 1.13 -2.96
CA GLU A 77 14.19 2.28 -2.75
C GLU A 77 13.77 3.49 -3.59
N LYS A 78 13.08 3.29 -4.69
CA LYS A 78 12.58 4.38 -5.52
C LYS A 78 11.38 5.10 -4.90
N LEU A 79 10.80 4.53 -3.85
CA LEU A 79 9.76 5.18 -3.07
C LEU A 79 10.31 6.00 -1.90
N LYS A 80 11.62 5.97 -1.68
CA LYS A 80 12.26 6.69 -0.59
C LYS A 80 11.92 8.19 -0.58
N PRO A 81 11.87 8.91 -1.71
CA PRO A 81 11.47 10.32 -1.67
C PRO A 81 10.10 10.56 -1.06
N VAL A 82 9.16 9.64 -1.28
CA VAL A 82 7.82 9.73 -0.67
C VAL A 82 7.91 9.53 0.84
N HIS A 83 8.66 8.54 1.26
CA HIS A 83 8.93 8.29 2.69
C HIS A 83 9.55 9.51 3.36
N ASP A 84 10.57 10.09 2.75
CA ASP A 84 11.28 11.25 3.30
C ASP A 84 10.35 12.46 3.42
N TRP A 85 9.51 12.66 2.44
CA TRP A 85 8.54 13.74 2.47
C TRP A 85 7.51 13.54 3.58
N VAL A 86 6.92 12.35 3.70
CA VAL A 86 5.96 12.02 4.76
C VAL A 86 6.60 12.20 6.13
N LYS A 87 7.86 11.80 6.26
CA LYS A 87 8.62 11.91 7.51
C LYS A 87 8.72 13.35 8.03
N THR A 88 8.75 14.35 7.13
CA THR A 88 8.78 15.75 7.56
C THR A 88 7.56 16.16 8.36
N PHE A 89 6.44 15.45 8.20
CA PHE A 89 5.19 15.72 8.90
C PHE A 89 4.96 14.82 10.11
N GLU A 90 5.85 13.86 10.34
CA GLU A 90 5.70 12.86 11.40
C GLU A 90 5.50 13.48 12.78
N LYS A 91 6.19 14.58 13.08
CA LYS A 91 6.05 15.30 14.35
C LYS A 91 4.62 15.80 14.58
N PHE A 92 3.90 16.14 13.51
CA PHE A 92 2.55 16.72 13.62
C PHE A 92 1.49 15.68 13.95
N TRP A 93 1.70 14.45 13.55
CA TRP A 93 0.68 13.42 13.69
C TRP A 93 1.08 12.25 14.60
N SER A 94 2.35 12.02 14.85
CA SER A 94 2.77 10.99 15.79
C SER A 94 2.15 11.19 17.16
N HIS A 95 2.13 12.43 17.65
CA HIS A 95 1.53 12.77 18.92
C HIS A 95 0.02 12.56 18.92
N LYS A 96 -0.65 12.94 17.81
CA LYS A 96 -2.09 12.73 17.66
C LYS A 96 -2.44 11.24 17.55
N LEU A 97 -1.64 10.49 16.82
CA LEU A 97 -1.83 9.05 16.68
C LEU A 97 -1.65 8.35 18.02
N GLU A 98 -0.68 8.78 18.82
CA GLU A 98 -0.47 8.26 20.16
C GLU A 98 -1.69 8.51 21.06
N ARG A 99 -2.24 9.72 21.01
CA ARG A 99 -3.46 10.05 21.75
C ARG A 99 -4.66 9.21 21.28
N ILE A 100 -4.81 9.00 20.00
CA ILE A 100 -5.87 8.17 19.43
C ILE A 100 -5.73 6.73 19.92
N LYS A 101 -4.51 6.21 19.90
CA LYS A 101 -4.18 4.88 20.37
C LYS A 101 -4.51 4.72 21.85
N GLU A 102 -4.07 5.66 22.69
CA GLU A 102 -4.35 5.65 24.13
C GLU A 102 -5.84 5.69 24.40
N ARG A 103 -6.56 6.56 23.68
CA ARG A 103 -8.01 6.67 23.80
C ARG A 103 -8.71 5.36 23.42
N ALA A 104 -8.29 4.76 22.31
CA ALA A 104 -8.84 3.48 21.84
C ALA A 104 -8.58 2.37 22.86
N GLU A 105 -7.37 2.31 23.41
CA GLU A 105 -7.00 1.32 24.44
C GLU A 105 -7.83 1.51 25.70
N ARG A 106 -8.05 2.78 26.11
CA ARG A 106 -8.86 3.13 27.26
C ARG A 106 -10.31 2.70 27.06
N MET A 107 -10.88 3.02 25.91
CA MET A 107 -12.25 2.61 25.57
C MET A 107 -12.40 1.09 25.51
N ALA A 108 -11.41 0.39 25.00
CA ALA A 108 -11.41 -1.06 24.96
C ALA A 108 -11.34 -1.66 26.37
N ALA A 109 -10.54 -1.05 27.26
CA ALA A 109 -10.45 -1.48 28.66
C ALA A 109 -11.78 -1.24 29.39
N GLU A 110 -12.40 -0.09 29.17
CA GLU A 110 -13.71 0.23 29.74
C GLU A 110 -14.79 -0.75 29.28
N ARG A 111 -14.79 -1.10 28.01
CA ARG A 111 -15.72 -2.12 27.47
C ARG A 111 -15.53 -3.47 28.13
N ARG A 112 -14.29 -3.87 28.40
CA ARG A 112 -14.00 -5.13 29.09
C ARG A 112 -14.52 -5.12 30.50
N LEU A 113 -14.40 -4.01 31.19
CA LEU A 113 -14.92 -3.85 32.55
C LEU A 113 -16.45 -3.82 32.62
N GLN A 114 -17.09 -3.29 31.58
CA GLN A 114 -18.55 -3.19 31.48
C GLN A 114 -19.20 -4.43 30.90
N LYS A 115 -18.41 -5.34 30.34
CA LYS A 115 -18.94 -6.56 29.77
C LYS A 115 -19.52 -7.41 30.91
N PRO A 116 -20.82 -7.74 30.87
CA PRO A 116 -21.39 -8.59 31.90
C PRO A 116 -20.64 -9.94 31.91
N GLU A 117 -20.35 -10.41 33.08
CA GLU A 117 -19.78 -11.76 33.22
C GLU A 117 -20.70 -12.75 32.53
N PRO A 118 -20.16 -13.69 31.76
CA PRO A 118 -21.00 -14.75 31.20
C PRO A 118 -21.72 -15.44 32.38
N PRO A 119 -23.01 -15.76 32.23
CA PRO A 119 -23.71 -16.43 33.28
C PRO A 119 -22.93 -17.68 33.66
N PRO A 120 -22.84 -17.99 34.96
CA PRO A 120 -22.14 -19.18 35.36
C PRO A 120 -22.74 -20.37 34.62
N HIS A 121 -21.88 -21.19 34.06
CA HIS A 121 -22.34 -22.40 33.41
C HIS A 121 -23.17 -23.18 34.45
N GLU A 122 -24.47 -23.27 34.20
CA GLU A 122 -25.27 -24.20 34.91
C GLU A 122 -24.68 -25.58 34.62
N THR A 123 -23.96 -26.10 35.57
CA THR A 123 -23.68 -27.50 35.55
C THR A 123 -25.01 -28.19 35.80
N ASP A 124 -25.61 -28.67 34.73
CA ASP A 124 -26.71 -29.60 34.82
C ASP A 124 -26.21 -30.84 35.55
N THR A 125 -26.60 -30.92 36.74
CA THR A 125 -26.52 -32.17 37.46
C THR A 125 -27.58 -33.11 36.91
#